data_86e3c3cc95baf366c97d7bce01aff5c8
#
_entry.id   86e3c3cc95baf366c97d7bce01aff5c8
#
_cell.length_a   1.000
_cell.length_b   1.000
_cell.length_c   1.000
_cell.angle_alpha   90.00
_cell.angle_beta   90.00
_cell.angle_gamma   90.00
#
_symmetry.space_group_name_H-M   'P 1'
#
loop_
_entity.id
_entity.type
_entity.pdbx_description
1 polymer ?
#
loop_
_entity_poly.entity_id
_entity_poly.type
_entity_poly.pdbx_seq_one_letter_code
_entity_poly.pdbx_strand_id
1 'polypeptide(L)'
;MRSTGGSFDGSFAPPSIPLASVGHFEAEPVANSSTFRQVRPLEMPSSSVPLQSDAHGKALSLNLDDAIYGTLAEIGAGQEVAQWFFRVGAASGTVAKSISAYDKMVSDDIYGAGSRYVSKERLLAMLDYEYVSLLERLRSTRGQGTRFFVFADTVAVRNYQNTNEQHGWLGIRFQAEANSQPSQIVLHINLRDPTAELQQKAIGILGVNLVYAAFHQRSGIETFLDGLFGELSTSRLEIDVIELSGEAFAAEDERLWCLELLRHKMAHAIAFDAGGKIAEPSSRLRKRPLLVLRGSFSRPEYFDSRLFDAGRRQLAAEEEPSERGPAAILELTIHHVSHAEEFSLAGIMECVQKAAPLGSVLVTDYPETYKLSRYLRRHTTEAVRFLINVATAAKMLNEAFYLSLPGTLLEGLGKLLATNVKLYIAPMRADAFHAAIGNLPGIDVKNSGERLVTLDDLAPSAPTRYLWEYLRVSGRVVALATHGYD
;
A
#
# COMPACT_ATOMS: atom_id res chain seq x y z
N MET A 1 -29.18 49.65 29.77
CA MET A 1 -30.62 49.51 30.17
C MET A 1 -31.03 48.07 30.01
N ARG A 2 -31.36 47.42 31.12
CA ARG A 2 -32.20 46.19 31.34
C ARG A 2 -31.97 44.99 30.43
N SER A 3 -31.25 43.89 30.80
CA SER A 3 -31.63 42.80 31.74
C SER A 3 -33.02 42.20 31.49
N THR A 4 -33.04 40.99 30.92
CA THR A 4 -33.97 39.93 31.36
C THR A 4 -33.31 38.58 31.18
N GLY A 5 -33.13 37.88 32.28
CA GLY A 5 -32.69 36.50 32.36
C GLY A 5 -33.84 35.55 32.14
N GLY A 6 -33.52 34.36 31.71
CA GLY A 6 -34.41 33.22 31.64
C GLY A 6 -33.60 31.94 31.84
N SER A 7 -33.60 31.49 33.09
CA SER A 7 -33.07 30.16 33.46
C SER A 7 -34.07 29.09 32.99
N PHE A 8 -33.58 28.09 32.27
CA PHE A 8 -34.26 26.79 32.11
C PHE A 8 -33.42 25.70 32.73
N ASP A 9 -33.87 25.26 33.88
CA ASP A 9 -33.48 24.05 34.58
C ASP A 9 -34.28 22.90 33.96
N GLY A 10 -33.62 21.84 33.56
CA GLY A 10 -34.22 20.69 32.94
C GLY A 10 -33.33 19.46 33.04
N SER A 11 -33.23 18.91 34.25
CA SER A 11 -32.63 17.62 34.52
C SER A 11 -33.41 16.50 33.82
N PHE A 12 -32.82 15.83 32.87
CA PHE A 12 -33.24 14.54 32.34
C PHE A 12 -32.38 13.43 32.89
N ALA A 13 -32.92 12.60 33.78
CA ALA A 13 -32.36 11.34 34.20
C ALA A 13 -32.69 10.24 33.15
N PRO A 14 -31.77 9.32 32.84
CA PRO A 14 -32.03 8.21 31.95
C PRO A 14 -32.82 7.08 32.70
N PRO A 15 -33.64 6.30 32.00
CA PRO A 15 -34.41 5.23 32.61
C PRO A 15 -33.52 4.02 32.94
N SER A 16 -33.75 3.46 34.13
CA SER A 16 -33.16 2.24 34.67
C SER A 16 -33.74 1.00 33.99
N ILE A 17 -32.88 0.11 33.50
CA ILE A 17 -33.20 -1.22 33.00
C ILE A 17 -33.09 -2.22 34.18
N PRO A 18 -34.06 -3.12 34.40
CA PRO A 18 -34.00 -4.10 35.50
C PRO A 18 -33.06 -5.27 35.19
N LEU A 19 -32.25 -5.60 36.17
CA LEU A 19 -31.41 -6.80 36.21
C LEU A 19 -32.29 -8.07 36.32
N ALA A 20 -32.17 -8.96 35.35
CA ALA A 20 -32.71 -10.31 35.43
C ALA A 20 -31.76 -11.24 36.18
N SER A 21 -32.31 -12.05 37.05
CA SER A 21 -31.70 -12.97 38.02
C SER A 21 -30.82 -14.03 37.37
N VAL A 22 -29.63 -14.20 37.97
CA VAL A 22 -28.66 -15.29 37.70
C VAL A 22 -29.17 -16.58 38.35
N GLY A 23 -29.45 -17.61 37.56
CA GLY A 23 -29.74 -18.95 38.05
C GLY A 23 -28.43 -19.69 38.43
N HIS A 24 -28.43 -20.28 39.63
CA HIS A 24 -27.40 -21.19 40.11
C HIS A 24 -27.42 -22.49 39.30
N PHE A 25 -26.26 -22.91 38.78
CA PHE A 25 -26.02 -24.27 38.35
C PHE A 25 -25.10 -24.95 39.34
N GLU A 26 -25.60 -26.01 39.97
CA GLU A 26 -24.85 -26.94 40.83
C GLU A 26 -23.97 -27.83 39.94
N ALA A 27 -22.72 -28.00 40.36
CA ALA A 27 -21.76 -28.88 39.70
C ALA A 27 -21.76 -30.25 40.43
N GLU A 28 -22.00 -31.33 39.68
CA GLU A 28 -21.80 -32.70 40.13
C GLU A 28 -20.31 -33.11 40.01
N PRO A 29 -19.78 -33.95 40.90
CA PRO A 29 -18.38 -34.33 40.94
C PRO A 29 -18.10 -35.52 39.98
N VAL A 30 -17.13 -35.37 39.08
CA VAL A 30 -16.58 -36.46 38.27
C VAL A 30 -15.39 -37.10 39.00
N ALA A 31 -15.47 -38.42 39.11
CA ALA A 31 -14.56 -39.30 39.80
C ALA A 31 -13.12 -39.32 39.24
N ASN A 32 -12.15 -39.36 40.14
CA ASN A 32 -10.74 -39.65 39.94
C ASN A 32 -10.50 -41.03 39.32
N SER A 33 -9.73 -41.11 38.23
CA SER A 33 -8.90 -42.27 37.93
C SER A 33 -7.50 -41.84 37.50
N SER A 34 -6.56 -42.07 38.40
CA SER A 34 -5.14 -41.88 38.24
C SER A 34 -4.53 -42.92 37.31
N THR A 35 -3.86 -42.49 36.23
CA THR A 35 -2.72 -43.22 35.64
C THR A 35 -1.75 -42.21 35.03
N PHE A 36 -0.74 -41.86 35.83
CA PHE A 36 0.42 -41.13 35.36
C PHE A 36 1.25 -42.02 34.41
N ARG A 37 1.24 -41.76 33.12
CA ARG A 37 2.31 -42.16 32.22
C ARG A 37 3.41 -41.11 32.27
N GLN A 38 4.57 -41.46 32.76
CA GLN A 38 5.79 -40.65 32.65
C GLN A 38 6.12 -40.48 31.19
N VAL A 39 5.99 -39.24 30.67
CA VAL A 39 6.53 -38.80 29.39
C VAL A 39 7.98 -38.39 29.65
N ARG A 40 8.93 -39.08 29.01
CA ARG A 40 10.34 -38.66 28.98
C ARG A 40 10.44 -37.24 28.42
N PRO A 41 11.32 -36.37 28.97
CA PRO A 41 11.59 -35.07 28.37
C PRO A 41 12.23 -35.29 26.98
N LEU A 42 11.64 -34.70 25.95
CA LEU A 42 12.29 -34.50 24.65
C LEU A 42 13.46 -33.54 24.88
N GLU A 43 14.67 -34.00 24.64
CA GLU A 43 15.84 -33.15 24.55
C GLU A 43 15.66 -32.19 23.37
N MET A 44 15.51 -30.92 23.68
CA MET A 44 15.51 -29.83 22.71
C MET A 44 16.93 -29.66 22.17
N PRO A 45 17.15 -29.60 20.83
CA PRO A 45 18.46 -29.26 20.31
C PRO A 45 18.80 -27.82 20.71
N SER A 46 19.97 -27.67 21.33
CA SER A 46 20.53 -26.40 21.76
C SER A 46 20.89 -25.51 20.57
N SER A 47 20.68 -24.20 20.78
CA SER A 47 21.10 -23.05 19.97
C SER A 47 20.26 -22.74 18.71
N SER A 48 19.06 -22.23 18.91
CA SER A 48 18.56 -21.11 18.12
C SER A 48 18.37 -19.94 19.09
N VAL A 49 19.16 -18.89 18.91
CA VAL A 49 18.87 -17.57 19.52
C VAL A 49 17.42 -17.27 19.15
N PRO A 50 16.52 -17.00 20.12
CA PRO A 50 15.15 -16.63 19.79
C PRO A 50 15.23 -15.44 18.85
N LEU A 51 14.64 -15.52 17.66
CA LEU A 51 14.45 -14.35 16.81
C LEU A 51 13.74 -13.33 17.69
N GLN A 52 14.44 -12.22 17.98
CA GLN A 52 13.84 -11.14 18.75
C GLN A 52 12.75 -10.52 17.88
N SER A 53 11.51 -10.77 18.24
CA SER A 53 10.37 -10.48 17.36
C SER A 53 9.89 -9.03 17.48
N ASP A 54 10.17 -8.34 18.60
CA ASP A 54 9.69 -6.99 18.87
C ASP A 54 10.78 -5.92 18.72
N ALA A 55 10.35 -4.68 18.53
CA ALA A 55 11.25 -3.55 18.36
C ALA A 55 12.16 -3.31 19.58
N HIS A 56 11.69 -3.63 20.79
CA HIS A 56 12.48 -3.51 22.01
C HIS A 56 13.70 -4.43 21.98
N GLY A 57 13.47 -5.71 21.73
CA GLY A 57 14.55 -6.69 21.69
C GLY A 57 15.53 -6.45 20.54
N LYS A 58 15.03 -6.01 19.36
CA LYS A 58 15.87 -5.66 18.22
C LYS A 58 16.77 -4.47 18.51
N ALA A 59 16.23 -3.38 19.08
CA ALA A 59 17.00 -2.21 19.48
C ALA A 59 18.05 -2.55 20.55
N LEU A 60 17.71 -3.38 21.55
CA LEU A 60 18.65 -3.84 22.56
C LEU A 60 19.76 -4.70 21.96
N SER A 61 19.44 -5.62 21.06
CA SER A 61 20.42 -6.45 20.36
C SER A 61 21.42 -5.61 19.57
N LEU A 62 20.94 -4.58 18.83
CA LEU A 62 21.80 -3.64 18.15
C LEU A 62 22.70 -2.86 19.11
N ASN A 63 22.16 -2.41 20.26
CA ASN A 63 22.92 -1.66 21.26
C ASN A 63 24.01 -2.51 21.96
N LEU A 64 23.87 -3.82 21.96
CA LEU A 64 24.83 -4.76 22.54
C LEU A 64 25.86 -5.29 21.51
N ASP A 65 25.73 -4.94 20.22
CA ASP A 65 26.70 -5.30 19.18
C ASP A 65 27.74 -4.19 19.04
N ASP A 66 28.92 -4.39 19.65
CA ASP A 66 30.04 -3.43 19.62
C ASP A 66 30.56 -3.14 18.20
N ALA A 67 30.21 -3.98 17.22
CA ALA A 67 30.62 -3.80 15.83
C ALA A 67 29.69 -2.86 15.04
N ILE A 68 28.53 -2.46 15.55
CA ILE A 68 27.55 -1.60 14.86
C ILE A 68 27.57 -0.20 15.50
N TYR A 69 27.86 0.85 14.72
CA TYR A 69 27.90 2.22 15.23
C TYR A 69 27.45 3.23 14.21
N GLY A 70 26.53 4.14 14.60
CA GLY A 70 25.94 5.01 13.58
C GLY A 70 25.25 6.25 14.08
N THR A 71 24.65 6.97 13.12
CA THR A 71 23.91 8.21 13.30
C THR A 71 22.43 7.98 12.99
N LEU A 72 21.55 8.64 13.73
CA LEU A 72 20.10 8.68 13.52
C LEU A 72 19.71 10.13 13.20
N ALA A 73 19.10 10.37 12.01
CA ALA A 73 18.71 11.70 11.54
C ALA A 73 17.22 11.68 11.14
N GLU A 74 16.37 12.32 11.96
CA GLU A 74 14.91 12.21 11.81
C GLU A 74 14.29 13.60 11.61
N ILE A 75 13.49 13.77 10.53
CA ILE A 75 12.80 15.02 10.20
C ILE A 75 11.29 14.80 10.10
N GLY A 76 10.52 15.61 10.83
CA GLY A 76 9.07 15.75 10.68
C GLY A 76 8.23 14.95 11.66
N ALA A 77 8.59 13.71 11.98
CA ALA A 77 7.78 12.83 12.85
C ALA A 77 8.27 12.71 14.30
N GLY A 78 9.22 13.55 14.70
CA GLY A 78 9.86 13.41 16.01
C GLY A 78 11.12 12.56 15.91
N GLN A 79 11.54 11.95 17.02
CA GLN A 79 12.73 11.13 17.12
C GLN A 79 12.38 9.74 17.67
N GLU A 80 11.37 9.11 17.09
CA GLU A 80 10.82 7.86 17.62
C GLU A 80 11.80 6.68 17.45
N VAL A 81 12.58 6.67 16.36
CA VAL A 81 13.60 5.62 16.16
C VAL A 81 14.73 5.79 17.17
N ALA A 82 15.28 7.00 17.33
CA ALA A 82 16.30 7.26 18.34
C ALA A 82 15.80 6.98 19.77
N GLN A 83 14.54 7.28 20.06
CA GLN A 83 13.95 6.99 21.36
C GLN A 83 13.96 5.49 21.71
N TRP A 84 13.76 4.59 20.74
CA TRP A 84 13.88 3.16 20.97
C TRP A 84 15.28 2.79 21.44
N PHE A 85 16.33 3.26 20.73
CA PHE A 85 17.72 2.98 21.12
C PHE A 85 18.05 3.52 22.51
N PHE A 86 17.63 4.73 22.85
CA PHE A 86 17.87 5.29 24.18
C PHE A 86 17.06 4.62 25.30
N ARG A 87 15.83 4.24 25.01
CA ARG A 87 14.90 3.64 25.99
C ARG A 87 15.34 2.25 26.45
N VAL A 88 15.88 1.44 25.55
CA VAL A 88 16.28 0.06 25.86
C VAL A 88 17.61 -0.02 26.63
N GLY A 89 18.38 1.08 26.68
CA GLY A 89 19.69 1.14 27.34
C GLY A 89 20.85 0.76 26.42
N ALA A 90 22.07 0.92 26.92
CA ALA A 90 23.34 0.66 26.20
C ALA A 90 23.54 1.44 24.89
N ALA A 91 22.78 2.50 24.64
CA ALA A 91 22.82 3.27 23.38
C ALA A 91 24.19 3.87 23.06
N SER A 92 25.04 4.12 24.06
CA SER A 92 26.41 4.62 23.85
C SER A 92 27.29 3.66 23.05
N GLY A 93 26.93 2.37 22.99
CA GLY A 93 27.60 1.36 22.17
C GLY A 93 27.30 1.48 20.68
N THR A 94 26.15 2.08 20.31
CA THR A 94 25.61 2.08 18.95
C THR A 94 25.39 3.46 18.38
N VAL A 95 24.96 4.45 19.16
CA VAL A 95 24.55 5.77 18.70
C VAL A 95 25.67 6.79 18.85
N ALA A 96 26.23 7.20 17.72
CA ALA A 96 27.22 8.30 17.66
C ALA A 96 26.55 9.68 17.81
N LYS A 97 25.41 9.85 17.14
CA LYS A 97 24.65 11.09 17.08
C LYS A 97 23.19 10.81 16.78
N SER A 98 22.30 11.58 17.42
CA SER A 98 20.92 11.69 17.01
C SER A 98 20.60 13.16 16.74
N ILE A 99 19.96 13.48 15.63
CA ILE A 99 19.65 14.85 15.19
C ILE A 99 18.25 14.91 14.60
N SER A 100 17.56 16.04 14.89
CA SER A 100 16.31 16.41 14.26
C SER A 100 16.39 17.87 13.80
N ALA A 101 16.53 18.08 12.49
CA ALA A 101 16.50 19.41 11.87
C ALA A 101 15.06 19.77 11.50
N TYR A 102 14.23 20.07 12.50
CA TYR A 102 12.79 20.26 12.35
C TYR A 102 12.40 21.54 11.60
N ASP A 103 13.18 22.62 11.79
CA ASP A 103 12.96 23.87 11.08
C ASP A 103 13.49 23.82 9.64
N LYS A 104 12.77 24.45 8.72
CA LYS A 104 13.11 24.45 7.30
C LYS A 104 14.48 25.05 7.04
N MET A 105 14.74 26.19 7.55
CA MET A 105 15.98 26.91 7.27
C MET A 105 17.15 26.12 7.83
N VAL A 106 17.03 25.57 9.04
CA VAL A 106 18.04 24.72 9.65
C VAL A 106 18.28 23.45 8.83
N SER A 107 17.21 22.82 8.34
CA SER A 107 17.33 21.64 7.49
C SER A 107 17.97 21.95 6.14
N ASP A 108 17.64 23.10 5.54
CA ASP A 108 18.23 23.55 4.27
C ASP A 108 19.70 23.96 4.43
N ASP A 109 20.08 24.56 5.56
CA ASP A 109 21.47 24.91 5.87
C ASP A 109 22.35 23.67 6.04
N ILE A 110 21.82 22.59 6.62
CA ILE A 110 22.59 21.36 6.86
C ILE A 110 22.63 20.47 5.60
N TYR A 111 21.48 20.25 4.94
CA TYR A 111 21.32 19.23 3.90
C TYR A 111 21.12 19.81 2.49
N GLY A 112 21.23 21.14 2.35
CA GLY A 112 21.00 21.84 1.10
C GLY A 112 19.51 22.19 0.86
N ALA A 113 19.27 23.23 0.06
CA ALA A 113 17.93 23.67 -0.27
C ALA A 113 17.16 22.61 -1.07
N GLY A 114 15.92 22.31 -0.68
CA GLY A 114 15.03 21.37 -1.35
C GLY A 114 13.66 21.96 -1.65
N SER A 115 13.04 21.49 -2.74
CA SER A 115 11.68 21.92 -3.13
C SER A 115 10.60 21.38 -2.18
N ARG A 116 10.83 20.19 -1.62
CA ARG A 116 9.94 19.51 -0.65
C ARG A 116 10.76 18.95 0.50
N TYR A 117 10.17 19.03 1.72
CA TYR A 117 10.77 18.39 2.90
C TYR A 117 10.67 16.89 2.87
N VAL A 118 9.46 16.38 2.66
CA VAL A 118 9.19 14.96 2.57
C VAL A 118 9.37 14.55 1.14
N SER A 119 10.60 14.13 0.82
CA SER A 119 10.99 13.67 -0.50
C SER A 119 12.16 12.70 -0.43
N LYS A 120 12.29 11.86 -1.46
CA LYS A 120 13.43 10.96 -1.62
C LYS A 120 14.74 11.71 -1.68
N GLU A 121 14.77 12.83 -2.42
CA GLU A 121 15.97 13.68 -2.58
C GLU A 121 16.45 14.21 -1.22
N ARG A 122 15.54 14.65 -0.36
CA ARG A 122 15.87 15.09 1.00
C ARG A 122 16.46 13.94 1.82
N LEU A 123 15.83 12.76 1.79
CA LEU A 123 16.35 11.57 2.46
C LEU A 123 17.76 11.23 2.01
N LEU A 124 18.01 11.20 0.69
CA LEU A 124 19.33 10.87 0.15
C LEU A 124 20.39 11.90 0.57
N ALA A 125 20.06 13.20 0.57
CA ALA A 125 20.96 14.24 1.04
C ALA A 125 21.32 14.08 2.53
N MET A 126 20.33 13.69 3.37
CA MET A 126 20.57 13.38 4.78
C MET A 126 21.50 12.18 4.96
N LEU A 127 21.22 11.08 4.24
CA LEU A 127 22.06 9.87 4.30
C LEU A 127 23.49 10.16 3.86
N ASP A 128 23.70 10.93 2.77
CA ASP A 128 25.02 11.29 2.25
C ASP A 128 25.79 12.16 3.25
N TYR A 129 25.19 13.25 3.69
CA TYR A 129 25.84 14.19 4.58
C TYR A 129 26.24 13.57 5.92
N GLU A 130 25.32 12.84 6.54
CA GLU A 130 25.53 12.23 7.85
C GLU A 130 26.54 11.08 7.77
N TYR A 131 26.56 10.31 6.67
CA TYR A 131 27.50 9.22 6.49
C TYR A 131 28.92 9.72 6.29
N VAL A 132 29.13 10.75 5.45
CA VAL A 132 30.43 11.38 5.27
C VAL A 132 30.92 11.97 6.60
N SER A 133 30.08 12.75 7.28
CA SER A 133 30.40 13.38 8.57
C SER A 133 30.76 12.36 9.65
N LEU A 134 30.06 11.19 9.68
CA LEU A 134 30.35 10.09 10.61
C LEU A 134 31.72 9.48 10.36
N LEU A 135 32.04 9.16 9.11
CA LEU A 135 33.30 8.57 8.73
C LEU A 135 34.51 9.52 8.94
N GLU A 136 34.37 10.78 8.59
CA GLU A 136 35.45 11.80 8.80
C GLU A 136 35.85 11.89 10.28
N ARG A 137 34.87 11.75 11.19
CA ARG A 137 35.11 11.88 12.63
C ARG A 137 35.62 10.62 13.30
N LEU A 138 35.15 9.44 12.88
CA LEU A 138 35.26 8.22 13.66
C LEU A 138 36.01 7.08 12.96
N ARG A 139 36.25 7.16 11.65
CA ARG A 139 36.93 6.09 10.90
C ARG A 139 38.33 5.81 11.43
N SER A 140 39.09 6.86 11.82
CA SER A 140 40.45 6.70 12.35
C SER A 140 40.49 6.06 13.73
N THR A 141 39.45 6.25 14.54
CA THR A 141 39.42 5.81 15.95
C THR A 141 38.71 4.49 16.14
N ARG A 142 37.68 4.19 15.31
CA ARG A 142 36.84 2.99 15.45
C ARG A 142 36.85 2.07 14.23
N GLY A 143 37.47 2.46 13.10
CA GLY A 143 37.23 1.88 11.77
C GLY A 143 37.66 0.42 11.57
N GLN A 144 38.55 -0.15 12.40
CA GLN A 144 39.09 -1.49 12.14
C GLN A 144 38.11 -2.65 12.28
N GLY A 145 37.12 -2.52 13.16
CA GLY A 145 36.12 -3.58 13.41
C GLY A 145 34.69 -3.08 13.33
N THR A 146 34.47 -1.79 13.05
CA THR A 146 33.16 -1.17 13.11
C THR A 146 32.47 -1.14 11.75
N ARG A 147 31.22 -1.56 11.72
CA ARG A 147 30.29 -1.39 10.59
C ARG A 147 29.49 -0.11 10.85
N PHE A 148 29.83 0.94 10.10
CA PHE A 148 29.16 2.23 10.25
C PHE A 148 27.82 2.24 9.54
N PHE A 149 26.84 2.95 10.14
CA PHE A 149 25.55 3.18 9.52
C PHE A 149 25.02 4.60 9.76
N VAL A 150 24.14 5.03 8.88
CA VAL A 150 23.24 6.17 9.07
C VAL A 150 21.82 5.72 8.76
N PHE A 151 20.95 5.87 9.72
CA PHE A 151 19.52 5.85 9.50
C PHE A 151 19.03 7.27 9.34
N ALA A 152 18.17 7.51 8.34
CA ALA A 152 17.49 8.79 8.19
C ALA A 152 16.03 8.59 7.82
N ASP A 153 15.20 9.55 8.21
CA ASP A 153 13.83 9.67 7.73
C ASP A 153 13.40 11.13 7.51
N THR A 154 12.41 11.27 6.62
CA THR A 154 11.68 12.52 6.42
C THR A 154 10.22 12.18 6.22
N VAL A 155 9.37 12.55 7.18
CA VAL A 155 8.00 12.05 7.28
C VAL A 155 7.01 13.17 7.58
N ALA A 156 5.85 13.14 6.92
CA ALA A 156 4.69 13.94 7.24
C ALA A 156 3.63 13.08 7.94
N VAL A 157 3.53 13.19 9.24
CA VAL A 157 2.41 12.63 10.01
C VAL A 157 1.16 13.49 9.85
N ARG A 158 0.02 12.98 10.29
CA ARG A 158 -1.26 13.68 10.30
C ARG A 158 -1.13 15.03 11.00
N ASN A 159 -1.44 16.10 10.27
CA ASN A 159 -1.51 17.44 10.86
C ASN A 159 -2.80 17.62 11.68
N TYR A 160 -2.86 18.69 12.47
CA TYR A 160 -4.01 18.98 13.33
C TYR A 160 -5.35 19.05 12.56
N GLN A 161 -5.34 19.57 11.32
CA GLN A 161 -6.53 19.71 10.48
C GLN A 161 -6.85 18.47 9.64
N ASN A 162 -5.97 17.44 9.63
CA ASN A 162 -6.07 16.27 8.78
C ASN A 162 -6.23 16.60 7.27
N THR A 163 -5.47 17.55 6.79
CA THR A 163 -5.52 18.05 5.41
C THR A 163 -4.30 17.68 4.58
N ASN A 164 -3.22 17.16 5.22
CA ASN A 164 -1.99 16.78 4.57
C ASN A 164 -1.99 15.29 4.14
N GLU A 165 -1.11 14.97 3.22
CA GLU A 165 -0.71 13.59 2.96
C GLU A 165 0.15 13.09 4.11
N GLN A 166 -0.10 11.85 4.50
CA GLN A 166 0.55 11.19 5.62
C GLN A 166 1.46 10.10 5.05
N HIS A 167 2.68 10.47 4.72
CA HIS A 167 3.66 9.61 4.04
C HIS A 167 5.08 10.00 4.44
N GLY A 168 6.03 9.19 4.06
CA GLY A 168 7.43 9.50 4.32
C GLY A 168 8.40 8.63 3.56
N TRP A 169 9.65 9.04 3.61
CA TRP A 169 10.79 8.33 3.12
C TRP A 169 11.72 7.98 4.27
N LEU A 170 12.09 6.71 4.40
CA LEU A 170 13.03 6.21 5.39
C LEU A 170 14.18 5.53 4.65
N GLY A 171 15.36 5.55 5.24
CA GLY A 171 16.47 4.82 4.66
C GLY A 171 17.59 4.53 5.64
N ILE A 172 18.39 3.55 5.28
CA ILE A 172 19.64 3.24 5.94
C ILE A 172 20.77 3.13 4.92
N ARG A 173 21.89 3.81 5.21
CA ARG A 173 23.16 3.59 4.53
C ARG A 173 24.12 2.93 5.51
N PHE A 174 24.69 1.79 5.15
CA PHE A 174 25.45 0.98 6.08
C PHE A 174 26.57 0.19 5.41
N GLN A 175 27.57 -0.19 6.17
CA GLN A 175 28.59 -1.14 5.78
C GLN A 175 28.14 -2.56 6.12
N ALA A 176 28.10 -3.44 5.14
CA ALA A 176 27.78 -4.85 5.34
C ALA A 176 28.85 -5.56 6.17
N GLU A 177 30.12 -5.22 5.88
CA GLU A 177 31.30 -5.64 6.62
C GLU A 177 32.14 -4.41 6.99
N ALA A 178 32.97 -4.52 8.02
CA ALA A 178 33.86 -3.42 8.41
C ALA A 178 34.75 -2.98 7.22
N ASN A 179 34.82 -1.69 6.97
CA ASN A 179 35.52 -1.07 5.85
C ASN A 179 35.01 -1.40 4.43
N SER A 180 33.87 -2.12 4.27
CA SER A 180 33.27 -2.30 2.95
C SER A 180 32.72 -0.99 2.40
N GLN A 181 32.46 -0.95 1.08
CA GLN A 181 31.68 0.12 0.49
C GLN A 181 30.28 0.10 1.06
N PRO A 182 29.65 1.27 1.23
CA PRO A 182 28.29 1.31 1.80
C PRO A 182 27.25 0.73 0.85
N SER A 183 26.29 0.02 1.42
CA SER A 183 25.06 -0.34 0.76
C SER A 183 23.92 0.50 1.34
N GLN A 184 22.79 0.58 0.65
CA GLN A 184 21.69 1.44 1.03
C GLN A 184 20.34 0.77 0.75
N ILE A 185 19.42 0.99 1.66
CA ILE A 185 17.99 0.62 1.52
C ILE A 185 17.18 1.90 1.69
N VAL A 186 16.26 2.15 0.78
CA VAL A 186 15.32 3.27 0.82
C VAL A 186 13.90 2.75 0.74
N LEU A 187 13.04 3.22 1.63
CA LEU A 187 11.62 2.86 1.71
C LEU A 187 10.76 4.11 1.51
N HIS A 188 9.66 3.99 0.77
CA HIS A 188 8.54 4.92 0.84
C HIS A 188 7.39 4.27 1.60
N ILE A 189 6.78 5.03 2.51
CA ILE A 189 5.69 4.57 3.36
C ILE A 189 4.47 5.48 3.28
N ASN A 190 3.30 4.88 3.43
CA ASN A 190 2.03 5.59 3.64
C ASN A 190 1.49 5.26 5.04
N LEU A 191 1.24 6.28 5.85
CA LEU A 191 0.76 6.12 7.22
C LEU A 191 -0.77 5.96 7.23
N ARG A 192 -1.27 5.01 8.02
CA ARG A 192 -2.70 4.64 8.09
C ARG A 192 -3.30 4.80 9.47
N ASP A 193 -2.48 4.79 10.51
CA ASP A 193 -2.94 4.98 11.89
C ASP A 193 -3.74 6.29 12.02
N PRO A 194 -4.80 6.32 12.83
CA PRO A 194 -5.76 7.45 12.88
C PRO A 194 -5.23 8.71 13.57
N THR A 195 -4.13 8.62 14.33
CA THR A 195 -3.55 9.76 15.05
C THR A 195 -2.08 9.93 14.75
N ALA A 196 -1.56 11.16 14.85
CA ALA A 196 -0.14 11.46 14.67
C ALA A 196 0.74 10.66 15.64
N GLU A 197 0.32 10.50 16.89
CA GLU A 197 1.05 9.72 17.90
C GLU A 197 1.22 8.25 17.50
N LEU A 198 0.14 7.61 17.03
CA LEU A 198 0.21 6.22 16.57
C LEU A 198 1.06 6.07 15.32
N GLN A 199 1.00 7.06 14.41
CA GLN A 199 1.84 7.12 13.21
C GLN A 199 3.32 7.23 13.58
N GLN A 200 3.68 8.11 14.52
CA GLN A 200 5.04 8.24 15.05
C GLN A 200 5.54 6.92 15.65
N LYS A 201 4.72 6.26 16.50
CA LYS A 201 5.05 4.95 17.04
C LYS A 201 5.30 3.88 15.96
N ALA A 202 4.51 3.88 14.89
CA ALA A 202 4.71 2.96 13.76
C ALA A 202 6.02 3.22 13.04
N ILE A 203 6.39 4.50 12.84
CA ILE A 203 7.69 4.89 12.25
C ILE A 203 8.84 4.43 13.13
N GLY A 204 8.74 4.63 14.45
CA GLY A 204 9.77 4.20 15.39
C GLY A 204 10.03 2.69 15.33
N ILE A 205 8.96 1.89 15.28
CA ILE A 205 9.05 0.42 15.13
C ILE A 205 9.68 0.06 13.78
N LEU A 206 9.21 0.66 12.67
CA LEU A 206 9.72 0.38 11.34
C LEU A 206 11.21 0.74 11.22
N GLY A 207 11.63 1.88 11.76
CA GLY A 207 13.02 2.32 11.71
C GLY A 207 13.96 1.37 12.44
N VAL A 208 13.59 0.92 13.64
CA VAL A 208 14.34 -0.11 14.38
C VAL A 208 14.39 -1.41 13.59
N ASN A 209 13.26 -1.84 13.03
CA ASN A 209 13.19 -3.06 12.22
C ASN A 209 14.08 -2.95 10.98
N LEU A 210 14.12 -1.79 10.31
CA LEU A 210 14.97 -1.56 9.13
C LEU A 210 16.45 -1.65 9.49
N VAL A 211 16.88 -1.01 10.59
CA VAL A 211 18.28 -1.09 11.05
C VAL A 211 18.64 -2.52 11.39
N TYR A 212 17.77 -3.23 12.12
CA TYR A 212 18.00 -4.62 12.51
C TYR A 212 18.08 -5.55 11.28
N ALA A 213 17.13 -5.43 10.34
CA ALA A 213 17.10 -6.26 9.14
C ALA A 213 18.32 -6.03 8.25
N ALA A 214 18.79 -4.79 8.13
CA ALA A 214 19.99 -4.45 7.36
C ALA A 214 21.27 -5.13 7.88
N PHE A 215 21.36 -5.44 9.16
CA PHE A 215 22.52 -6.11 9.73
C PHE A 215 22.35 -7.61 9.94
N HIS A 216 21.13 -8.07 10.28
CA HIS A 216 20.92 -9.43 10.77
C HIS A 216 20.01 -10.31 9.90
N GLN A 217 19.28 -9.74 8.92
CA GLN A 217 18.24 -10.48 8.17
C GLN A 217 18.39 -10.37 6.64
N ARG A 218 19.61 -10.15 6.12
CA ARG A 218 19.90 -10.02 4.68
C ARG A 218 20.02 -11.33 3.92
N SER A 219 19.91 -12.47 4.56
CA SER A 219 20.11 -13.79 3.95
C SER A 219 19.05 -14.20 2.92
N GLY A 220 17.96 -13.46 2.80
CA GLY A 220 16.89 -13.68 1.83
C GLY A 220 15.78 -12.67 2.00
N ILE A 221 15.07 -12.45 0.90
CA ILE A 221 13.99 -11.45 0.82
C ILE A 221 12.88 -11.72 1.83
N GLU A 222 12.43 -12.98 1.98
CA GLU A 222 11.36 -13.35 2.93
C GLU A 222 11.76 -13.03 4.36
N THR A 223 12.95 -13.47 4.79
CA THR A 223 13.46 -13.19 6.14
C THR A 223 13.60 -11.70 6.40
N PHE A 224 14.07 -10.95 5.40
CA PHE A 224 14.19 -9.49 5.50
C PHE A 224 12.84 -8.83 5.67
N LEU A 225 11.87 -9.15 4.81
CA LEU A 225 10.54 -8.53 4.83
C LEU A 225 9.76 -8.89 6.10
N ASP A 226 9.81 -10.14 6.55
CA ASP A 226 9.19 -10.56 7.80
C ASP A 226 9.77 -9.79 8.99
N GLY A 227 11.08 -9.61 9.01
CA GLY A 227 11.75 -8.83 10.04
C GLY A 227 11.46 -7.35 9.97
N LEU A 228 11.36 -6.80 8.76
CA LEU A 228 11.05 -5.40 8.52
C LEU A 228 9.64 -5.03 9.02
N PHE A 229 8.66 -5.87 8.72
CA PHE A 229 7.28 -5.57 9.11
C PHE A 229 7.01 -5.93 10.58
N GLY A 230 7.44 -7.10 11.06
CA GLY A 230 7.36 -7.50 12.48
C GLY A 230 5.96 -7.30 13.08
N GLU A 231 5.85 -6.40 14.06
CA GLU A 231 4.61 -6.02 14.75
C GLU A 231 3.67 -5.10 13.97
N LEU A 232 4.08 -4.66 12.78
CA LEU A 232 3.30 -3.74 11.96
C LEU A 232 2.31 -4.50 11.07
N SER A 233 1.33 -3.78 10.56
CA SER A 233 0.36 -4.27 9.59
C SER A 233 -0.04 -3.16 8.62
N THR A 234 -0.59 -3.51 7.45
CA THR A 234 -1.09 -2.53 6.47
C THR A 234 -2.23 -1.66 6.99
N SER A 235 -2.85 -2.02 8.11
CA SER A 235 -3.79 -1.13 8.81
C SER A 235 -3.10 0.04 9.51
N ARG A 236 -1.81 -0.07 9.83
CA ARG A 236 -0.99 0.95 10.47
C ARG A 236 -0.15 1.76 9.49
N LEU A 237 0.55 1.07 8.59
CA LEU A 237 1.31 1.68 7.49
C LEU A 237 1.43 0.71 6.31
N GLU A 238 1.66 1.24 5.12
CA GLU A 238 1.97 0.49 3.90
C GLU A 238 3.36 0.89 3.40
N ILE A 239 4.14 -0.07 2.90
CA ILE A 239 5.43 0.17 2.24
C ILE A 239 5.21 -0.07 0.75
N ASP A 240 5.22 0.96 -0.08
CA ASP A 240 4.90 0.85 -1.51
C ASP A 240 6.10 1.05 -2.44
N VAL A 241 7.27 1.38 -1.88
CA VAL A 241 8.56 1.39 -2.58
C VAL A 241 9.64 0.83 -1.66
N ILE A 242 10.47 -0.05 -2.20
CA ILE A 242 11.76 -0.45 -1.65
C ILE A 242 12.81 -0.35 -2.74
N GLU A 243 13.89 0.39 -2.49
CA GLU A 243 15.02 0.52 -3.37
C GLU A 243 16.28 0.04 -2.68
N LEU A 244 17.10 -0.68 -3.42
CA LEU A 244 18.30 -1.32 -2.93
C LEU A 244 19.51 -0.86 -3.76
N SER A 245 20.62 -0.57 -3.11
CA SER A 245 21.85 -0.23 -3.83
C SER A 245 23.10 -0.61 -3.03
N GLY A 246 24.23 -0.73 -3.73
CA GLY A 246 25.52 -1.09 -3.16
C GLY A 246 25.80 -2.59 -3.22
N GLU A 247 26.99 -2.95 -2.73
CA GLU A 247 27.58 -4.29 -2.88
C GLU A 247 26.71 -5.40 -2.26
N ALA A 248 26.07 -5.12 -1.13
CA ALA A 248 25.24 -6.10 -0.43
C ALA A 248 23.99 -6.54 -1.24
N PHE A 249 23.62 -5.79 -2.26
CA PHE A 249 22.44 -6.00 -3.09
C PHE A 249 22.74 -6.08 -4.59
N ALA A 250 24.00 -6.29 -4.97
CA ALA A 250 24.42 -6.24 -6.38
C ALA A 250 23.75 -7.29 -7.28
N ALA A 251 23.27 -8.39 -6.71
CA ALA A 251 22.55 -9.46 -7.42
C ALA A 251 21.02 -9.35 -7.32
N GLU A 252 20.51 -8.34 -6.61
CA GLU A 252 19.08 -8.23 -6.32
C GLU A 252 18.36 -7.37 -7.37
N ASP A 253 17.13 -7.79 -7.71
CA ASP A 253 16.21 -6.99 -8.51
C ASP A 253 15.16 -6.32 -7.59
N GLU A 254 15.30 -5.03 -7.34
CA GLU A 254 14.41 -4.26 -6.47
C GLU A 254 12.94 -4.33 -6.89
N ARG A 255 12.65 -4.59 -8.17
CA ARG A 255 11.28 -4.74 -8.68
C ARG A 255 10.62 -5.98 -8.10
N LEU A 256 11.37 -7.09 -7.96
CA LEU A 256 10.87 -8.31 -7.33
C LEU A 256 10.64 -8.10 -5.84
N TRP A 257 11.52 -7.35 -5.17
CA TRP A 257 11.34 -6.98 -3.76
C TRP A 257 10.06 -6.16 -3.56
N CYS A 258 9.78 -5.20 -4.44
CA CYS A 258 8.52 -4.45 -4.38
C CYS A 258 7.29 -5.34 -4.61
N LEU A 259 7.35 -6.30 -5.53
CA LEU A 259 6.24 -7.23 -5.74
C LEU A 259 6.03 -8.19 -4.56
N GLU A 260 7.11 -8.57 -3.88
CA GLU A 260 7.01 -9.36 -2.64
C GLU A 260 6.29 -8.60 -1.51
N LEU A 261 6.34 -7.26 -1.49
CA LEU A 261 5.55 -6.46 -0.54
C LEU A 261 4.04 -6.74 -0.68
N LEU A 262 3.53 -6.98 -1.91
CA LEU A 262 2.13 -7.38 -2.12
C LEU A 262 1.84 -8.78 -1.58
N ARG A 263 2.74 -9.74 -1.82
CA ARG A 263 2.59 -11.13 -1.37
C ARG A 263 2.60 -11.21 0.16
N HIS A 264 3.48 -10.46 0.81
CA HIS A 264 3.59 -10.36 2.26
C HIS A 264 2.55 -9.41 2.89
N LYS A 265 1.64 -8.85 2.09
CA LYS A 265 0.60 -7.92 2.54
C LYS A 265 1.16 -6.70 3.29
N MET A 266 2.29 -6.18 2.82
CA MET A 266 2.92 -4.95 3.31
C MET A 266 2.51 -3.74 2.47
N ALA A 267 2.01 -3.98 1.25
CA ALA A 267 1.42 -3.01 0.35
C ALA A 267 0.14 -3.58 -0.26
N HIS A 268 -0.70 -2.70 -0.77
CA HIS A 268 -1.87 -3.05 -1.59
C HIS A 268 -1.68 -2.72 -3.07
N ALA A 269 -0.68 -1.90 -3.40
CA ALA A 269 -0.40 -1.51 -4.77
C ALA A 269 1.07 -1.12 -4.94
N ILE A 270 1.68 -1.59 -6.03
CA ILE A 270 3.03 -1.23 -6.48
C ILE A 270 2.90 -0.60 -7.87
N ALA A 271 3.54 0.55 -8.07
CA ALA A 271 3.51 1.25 -9.34
C ALA A 271 4.82 1.12 -10.11
N PHE A 272 4.69 1.04 -11.43
CA PHE A 272 5.79 1.08 -12.38
C PHE A 272 5.55 2.20 -13.39
N ASP A 273 6.61 2.87 -13.80
CA ASP A 273 6.56 3.87 -14.86
C ASP A 273 6.52 3.22 -16.26
N ALA A 274 6.43 4.05 -17.30
CA ALA A 274 6.41 3.60 -18.69
C ALA A 274 7.72 2.89 -19.14
N GLY A 275 8.78 2.97 -18.35
CA GLY A 275 10.02 2.22 -18.55
C GLY A 275 10.07 0.91 -17.74
N GLY A 276 9.02 0.56 -16.98
CA GLY A 276 8.98 -0.61 -16.10
C GLY A 276 9.85 -0.47 -14.85
N LYS A 277 10.21 0.76 -14.46
CA LYS A 277 10.91 1.05 -13.20
C LYS A 277 9.93 1.33 -12.09
N ILE A 278 10.32 0.99 -10.87
CA ILE A 278 9.53 1.31 -9.66
C ILE A 278 9.25 2.81 -9.60
N ALA A 279 8.03 3.15 -9.25
CA ALA A 279 7.58 4.52 -9.04
C ALA A 279 6.71 4.59 -7.79
N GLU A 280 6.78 5.71 -7.08
CA GLU A 280 5.83 6.01 -6.00
C GLU A 280 4.42 6.14 -6.59
N PRO A 281 3.42 5.37 -6.09
CA PRO A 281 2.05 5.41 -6.63
C PRO A 281 1.45 6.80 -6.62
N SER A 282 1.66 7.59 -5.54
CA SER A 282 1.13 8.94 -5.43
C SER A 282 1.67 9.87 -6.54
N SER A 283 2.91 9.69 -6.97
CA SER A 283 3.51 10.48 -8.05
C SER A 283 2.78 10.29 -9.39
N ARG A 284 2.15 9.14 -9.59
CA ARG A 284 1.42 8.77 -10.82
C ARG A 284 -0.06 9.10 -10.76
N LEU A 285 -0.65 9.04 -9.56
CA LEU A 285 -2.10 9.09 -9.36
C LEU A 285 -2.60 10.46 -8.87
N ARG A 286 -1.76 11.21 -8.16
CA ARG A 286 -2.17 12.39 -7.40
C ARG A 286 -2.64 13.54 -8.27
N LYS A 287 -3.83 14.10 -7.93
CA LYS A 287 -4.41 15.30 -8.54
C LYS A 287 -4.42 15.25 -10.06
N ARG A 288 -4.80 14.11 -10.61
CA ARG A 288 -4.88 13.87 -12.06
C ARG A 288 -6.16 13.14 -12.40
N PRO A 289 -6.79 13.44 -13.55
CA PRO A 289 -7.77 12.56 -14.15
C PRO A 289 -7.12 11.21 -14.52
N LEU A 290 -7.79 10.11 -14.24
CA LEU A 290 -7.27 8.75 -14.46
C LEU A 290 -8.16 7.99 -15.45
N LEU A 291 -7.55 7.43 -16.49
CA LEU A 291 -8.15 6.36 -17.28
C LEU A 291 -7.53 5.04 -16.82
N VAL A 292 -8.35 4.15 -16.28
CA VAL A 292 -7.92 2.89 -15.69
C VAL A 292 -8.40 1.73 -16.53
N LEU A 293 -7.47 0.92 -17.02
CA LEU A 293 -7.75 -0.34 -17.72
C LEU A 293 -7.25 -1.50 -16.87
N ARG A 294 -8.16 -2.37 -16.44
CA ARG A 294 -7.85 -3.58 -15.71
C ARG A 294 -7.67 -4.76 -16.65
N GLY A 295 -6.55 -5.50 -16.54
CA GLY A 295 -6.28 -6.66 -17.38
C GLY A 295 -5.12 -7.52 -16.88
N SER A 296 -4.90 -8.68 -17.50
CA SER A 296 -3.74 -9.53 -17.21
C SER A 296 -2.48 -9.11 -17.97
N PHE A 297 -2.65 -8.48 -19.14
CA PHE A 297 -1.59 -8.06 -20.08
C PHE A 297 -0.59 -9.17 -20.46
N SER A 298 -0.91 -10.43 -20.16
CA SER A 298 -0.08 -11.56 -20.53
C SER A 298 0.01 -11.75 -22.05
N ARG A 299 -1.04 -11.35 -22.76
CA ARG A 299 -1.19 -11.44 -24.21
C ARG A 299 -1.45 -10.05 -24.79
N PRO A 300 -0.41 -9.26 -25.07
CA PRO A 300 -0.57 -7.89 -25.58
C PRO A 300 -1.26 -7.84 -26.95
N GLU A 301 -1.25 -8.92 -27.72
CA GLU A 301 -1.97 -9.03 -28.99
C GLU A 301 -3.51 -8.93 -28.87
N TYR A 302 -4.05 -9.16 -27.66
CA TYR A 302 -5.48 -8.96 -27.37
C TYR A 302 -5.79 -7.56 -26.83
N PHE A 303 -4.76 -6.73 -26.63
CA PHE A 303 -4.93 -5.35 -26.24
C PHE A 303 -5.31 -4.50 -27.45
N ASP A 304 -6.53 -3.97 -27.47
CA ASP A 304 -6.95 -3.06 -28.52
C ASP A 304 -6.55 -1.62 -28.16
N SER A 305 -5.42 -1.18 -28.70
CA SER A 305 -4.92 0.19 -28.50
C SER A 305 -5.91 1.26 -28.96
N ARG A 306 -6.74 0.99 -29.98
CA ARG A 306 -7.75 1.94 -30.48
C ARG A 306 -8.83 2.22 -29.45
N LEU A 307 -9.31 1.19 -28.71
CA LEU A 307 -10.26 1.37 -27.61
C LEU A 307 -9.66 2.17 -26.46
N PHE A 308 -8.40 1.91 -26.15
CA PHE A 308 -7.69 2.66 -25.12
C PHE A 308 -7.49 4.12 -25.49
N ASP A 309 -7.09 4.40 -26.73
CA ASP A 309 -6.96 5.75 -27.26
C ASP A 309 -8.31 6.48 -27.37
N ALA A 310 -9.40 5.75 -27.68
CA ALA A 310 -10.75 6.30 -27.64
C ALA A 310 -11.12 6.74 -26.21
N GLY A 311 -10.82 5.90 -25.20
CA GLY A 311 -11.03 6.25 -23.80
C GLY A 311 -10.22 7.47 -23.36
N ARG A 312 -8.97 7.59 -23.79
CA ARG A 312 -8.13 8.76 -23.51
C ARG A 312 -8.70 10.03 -24.13
N ARG A 313 -9.16 9.98 -25.40
CA ARG A 313 -9.81 11.12 -26.06
C ARG A 313 -11.10 11.52 -25.37
N GLN A 314 -11.93 10.52 -25.02
CA GLN A 314 -13.20 10.77 -24.31
C GLN A 314 -12.97 11.42 -22.94
N LEU A 315 -12.02 10.93 -22.15
CA LEU A 315 -11.65 11.54 -20.87
C LEU A 315 -11.15 12.96 -21.05
N ALA A 316 -10.27 13.20 -22.05
CA ALA A 316 -9.74 14.55 -22.32
C ALA A 316 -10.82 15.54 -22.79
N ALA A 317 -11.89 15.06 -23.41
CA ALA A 317 -13.03 15.90 -23.82
C ALA A 317 -14.02 16.19 -22.69
N GLU A 318 -14.07 15.36 -21.65
CA GLU A 318 -14.96 15.54 -20.49
C GLU A 318 -14.38 16.48 -19.41
N GLU A 319 -13.07 16.61 -19.33
CA GLU A 319 -12.40 17.29 -18.24
C GLU A 319 -11.74 18.60 -18.68
N GLU A 320 -11.79 19.59 -17.81
CA GLU A 320 -11.01 20.81 -17.98
C GLU A 320 -9.50 20.50 -17.96
N PRO A 321 -8.68 21.26 -18.69
CA PRO A 321 -7.23 21.07 -18.66
C PRO A 321 -6.67 21.14 -17.24
N SER A 322 -6.15 20.04 -16.73
CA SER A 322 -5.48 20.01 -15.43
C SER A 322 -3.98 20.24 -15.58
N GLU A 323 -3.31 20.79 -14.55
CA GLU A 323 -1.88 21.08 -14.57
C GLU A 323 -1.01 19.87 -15.00
N ARG A 324 -1.43 18.66 -14.63
CA ARG A 324 -0.69 17.41 -14.89
C ARG A 324 -1.23 16.60 -16.07
N GLY A 325 -2.41 16.96 -16.60
CA GLY A 325 -3.11 16.20 -17.64
C GLY A 325 -3.54 14.79 -17.20
N PRO A 326 -4.37 14.10 -17.99
CA PRO A 326 -4.86 12.77 -17.68
C PRO A 326 -3.73 11.72 -17.70
N ALA A 327 -3.80 10.76 -16.78
CA ALA A 327 -2.90 9.61 -16.73
C ALA A 327 -3.62 8.33 -17.14
N ALA A 328 -2.93 7.51 -17.93
CA ALA A 328 -3.33 6.16 -18.27
C ALA A 328 -2.72 5.18 -17.25
N ILE A 329 -3.56 4.41 -16.59
CA ILE A 329 -3.18 3.42 -15.60
C ILE A 329 -3.61 2.03 -16.09
N LEU A 330 -2.63 1.16 -16.27
CA LEU A 330 -2.83 -0.24 -16.62
C LEU A 330 -2.77 -1.03 -15.32
N GLU A 331 -3.90 -1.49 -14.83
CA GLU A 331 -3.95 -2.19 -13.55
C GLU A 331 -3.95 -3.70 -13.75
N LEU A 332 -3.03 -4.36 -13.06
CA LEU A 332 -2.85 -5.80 -13.01
C LEU A 332 -3.07 -6.27 -11.56
N THR A 333 -4.11 -7.06 -11.32
CA THR A 333 -4.27 -7.68 -10.01
C THR A 333 -3.57 -9.03 -9.93
N ILE A 334 -2.84 -9.28 -8.83
CA ILE A 334 -2.17 -10.55 -8.59
C ILE A 334 -3.15 -11.74 -8.58
N HIS A 335 -4.42 -11.50 -8.28
CA HIS A 335 -5.47 -12.53 -8.24
C HIS A 335 -5.89 -13.03 -9.64
N HIS A 336 -5.68 -12.28 -10.70
CA HIS A 336 -6.00 -12.72 -12.06
C HIS A 336 -4.89 -13.56 -12.70
N VAL A 337 -3.66 -13.41 -12.22
CA VAL A 337 -2.49 -14.16 -12.73
C VAL A 337 -2.43 -15.56 -12.13
N SER A 338 -3.00 -15.77 -10.94
CA SER A 338 -2.94 -17.04 -10.21
C SER A 338 -3.85 -18.15 -10.72
N HIS A 339 -4.70 -17.91 -11.75
CA HIS A 339 -5.57 -18.94 -12.33
C HIS A 339 -4.92 -19.79 -13.44
N ALA A 340 -3.70 -19.46 -13.85
CA ALA A 340 -2.95 -20.24 -14.83
C ALA A 340 -1.56 -20.52 -14.26
N GLU A 341 -1.34 -21.75 -13.80
CA GLU A 341 -0.04 -22.31 -13.40
C GLU A 341 0.81 -21.40 -12.49
N GLU A 342 1.01 -21.77 -11.24
CA GLU A 342 1.85 -21.18 -10.19
C GLU A 342 2.09 -19.66 -10.29
N PHE A 343 1.54 -18.91 -9.32
CA PHE A 343 1.87 -17.50 -9.08
C PHE A 343 3.40 -17.32 -9.06
N SER A 344 3.97 -16.75 -10.12
CA SER A 344 5.38 -16.44 -10.17
C SER A 344 5.56 -14.94 -10.32
N LEU A 345 6.42 -14.36 -9.49
CA LEU A 345 6.80 -12.94 -9.61
C LEU A 345 7.41 -12.63 -10.98
N ALA A 346 8.13 -13.58 -11.57
CA ALA A 346 8.67 -13.45 -12.93
C ALA A 346 7.56 -13.28 -13.96
N GLY A 347 6.46 -14.05 -13.85
CA GLY A 347 5.29 -13.89 -14.72
C GLY A 347 4.59 -12.55 -14.57
N ILE A 348 4.49 -12.02 -13.34
CA ILE A 348 3.97 -10.66 -13.12
C ILE A 348 4.88 -9.63 -13.76
N MET A 349 6.21 -9.75 -13.58
CA MET A 349 7.17 -8.82 -14.20
C MET A 349 7.12 -8.87 -15.72
N GLU A 350 6.90 -10.02 -16.32
CA GLU A 350 6.70 -10.13 -17.76
C GLU A 350 5.45 -9.34 -18.23
N CYS A 351 4.34 -9.47 -17.48
CA CYS A 351 3.12 -8.69 -17.75
C CYS A 351 3.36 -7.18 -17.58
N VAL A 352 4.09 -6.77 -16.54
CA VAL A 352 4.49 -5.37 -16.31
C VAL A 352 5.31 -4.84 -17.49
N GLN A 353 6.32 -5.59 -17.94
CA GLN A 353 7.19 -5.19 -19.07
C GLN A 353 6.40 -5.04 -20.38
N LYS A 354 5.42 -5.92 -20.62
CA LYS A 354 4.53 -5.82 -21.79
C LYS A 354 3.57 -4.64 -21.72
N ALA A 355 3.08 -4.31 -20.53
CA ALA A 355 2.13 -3.22 -20.31
C ALA A 355 2.78 -1.84 -20.22
N ALA A 356 3.98 -1.73 -19.66
CA ALA A 356 4.66 -0.46 -19.36
C ALA A 356 4.76 0.52 -20.57
N PRO A 357 5.05 0.06 -21.81
CA PRO A 357 5.09 0.97 -22.95
C PRO A 357 3.76 1.69 -23.26
N LEU A 358 2.64 1.18 -22.74
CA LEU A 358 1.30 1.72 -22.96
C LEU A 358 0.92 2.79 -21.92
N GLY A 359 1.57 2.78 -20.74
CA GLY A 359 1.29 3.71 -19.66
C GLY A 359 1.89 3.27 -18.33
N SER A 360 1.56 3.97 -17.26
CA SER A 360 1.96 3.53 -15.92
C SER A 360 1.23 2.24 -15.53
N VAL A 361 1.97 1.27 -15.00
CA VAL A 361 1.40 -0.01 -14.54
C VAL A 361 1.21 0.04 -13.02
N LEU A 362 0.06 -0.43 -12.56
CA LEU A 362 -0.25 -0.57 -11.15
C LEU A 362 -0.54 -2.04 -10.86
N VAL A 363 0.34 -2.71 -10.15
CA VAL A 363 0.12 -4.09 -9.68
C VAL A 363 -0.55 -4.04 -8.32
N THR A 364 -1.69 -4.72 -8.14
CA THR A 364 -2.49 -4.63 -6.92
C THR A 364 -2.89 -6.00 -6.35
N ASP A 365 -3.24 -6.03 -5.07
CA ASP A 365 -3.88 -7.17 -4.40
C ASP A 365 -5.42 -7.02 -4.31
N TYR A 366 -6.01 -6.13 -5.11
CA TYR A 366 -7.45 -5.91 -5.11
C TYR A 366 -8.19 -6.80 -6.12
N PRO A 367 -8.84 -7.91 -5.69
CA PRO A 367 -9.64 -8.74 -6.60
C PRO A 367 -10.86 -7.98 -7.14
N GLU A 368 -11.50 -7.15 -6.31
CA GLU A 368 -12.72 -6.44 -6.70
C GLU A 368 -12.45 -4.99 -7.12
N THR A 369 -13.06 -4.57 -8.23
CA THR A 369 -12.88 -3.23 -8.79
C THR A 369 -13.31 -2.10 -7.85
N TYR A 370 -14.28 -2.32 -6.96
CA TYR A 370 -14.68 -1.29 -5.99
C TYR A 370 -13.59 -1.01 -4.94
N LYS A 371 -12.75 -2.00 -4.58
CA LYS A 371 -11.60 -1.79 -3.70
C LYS A 371 -10.53 -0.96 -4.39
N LEU A 372 -10.25 -1.26 -5.67
CA LEU A 372 -9.36 -0.45 -6.50
C LEU A 372 -9.87 0.99 -6.64
N SER A 373 -11.16 1.19 -6.92
CA SER A 373 -11.76 2.53 -6.98
C SER A 373 -11.53 3.33 -5.70
N ARG A 374 -11.75 2.71 -4.54
CA ARG A 374 -11.48 3.35 -3.24
C ARG A 374 -10.01 3.69 -3.04
N TYR A 375 -9.11 2.83 -3.47
CA TYR A 375 -7.67 3.09 -3.41
C TYR A 375 -7.31 4.31 -4.26
N LEU A 376 -7.73 4.36 -5.52
CA LEU A 376 -7.46 5.48 -6.42
C LEU A 376 -8.01 6.80 -5.88
N ARG A 377 -9.19 6.77 -5.27
CA ARG A 377 -9.84 7.94 -4.66
C ARG A 377 -9.10 8.50 -3.43
N ARG A 378 -8.15 7.77 -2.84
CA ARG A 378 -7.26 8.33 -1.81
C ARG A 378 -6.24 9.29 -2.41
N HIS A 379 -5.87 9.09 -3.68
CA HIS A 379 -4.82 9.87 -4.35
C HIS A 379 -5.37 11.04 -5.16
N THR A 380 -6.58 10.94 -5.71
CA THR A 380 -7.14 11.98 -6.57
C THR A 380 -8.62 12.24 -6.31
N THR A 381 -9.02 13.51 -6.37
CA THR A 381 -10.42 13.96 -6.41
C THR A 381 -10.88 14.20 -7.86
N GLU A 382 -9.95 14.18 -8.81
CA GLU A 382 -10.23 14.34 -10.23
C GLU A 382 -11.00 13.14 -10.80
N ALA A 383 -11.36 13.20 -12.07
CA ALA A 383 -12.08 12.14 -12.75
C ALA A 383 -11.35 10.79 -12.71
N VAL A 384 -12.06 9.73 -12.36
CA VAL A 384 -11.60 8.35 -12.54
C VAL A 384 -12.55 7.63 -13.51
N ARG A 385 -12.03 7.15 -14.61
CA ARG A 385 -12.76 6.45 -15.66
C ARG A 385 -12.23 5.03 -15.78
N PHE A 386 -13.06 4.06 -15.46
CA PHE A 386 -12.72 2.65 -15.71
C PHE A 386 -13.14 2.27 -17.12
N LEU A 387 -12.18 1.94 -17.97
CA LEU A 387 -12.42 1.37 -19.28
C LEU A 387 -12.59 -0.14 -19.13
N ILE A 388 -13.79 -0.63 -19.35
CA ILE A 388 -14.15 -2.05 -19.27
C ILE A 388 -14.94 -2.46 -20.52
N ASN A 389 -14.92 -3.74 -20.86
CA ASN A 389 -15.77 -4.25 -21.91
C ASN A 389 -17.19 -4.57 -21.40
N VAL A 390 -18.11 -4.74 -22.35
CA VAL A 390 -19.52 -5.00 -22.05
C VAL A 390 -19.74 -6.32 -21.27
N ALA A 391 -18.90 -7.34 -21.44
CA ALA A 391 -18.99 -8.58 -20.67
C ALA A 391 -18.60 -8.38 -19.21
N THR A 392 -17.58 -7.56 -18.95
CA THR A 392 -17.19 -7.18 -17.58
C THR A 392 -18.31 -6.36 -16.92
N ALA A 393 -18.92 -5.43 -17.65
CA ALA A 393 -20.08 -4.67 -17.16
C ALA A 393 -21.26 -5.60 -16.78
N ALA A 394 -21.57 -6.61 -17.62
CA ALA A 394 -22.57 -7.61 -17.31
C ALA A 394 -22.26 -8.40 -16.02
N LYS A 395 -21.01 -8.87 -15.88
CA LYS A 395 -20.56 -9.57 -14.67
C LYS A 395 -20.65 -8.71 -13.40
N MET A 396 -20.37 -7.41 -13.49
CA MET A 396 -20.47 -6.48 -12.36
C MET A 396 -21.89 -6.30 -11.84
N LEU A 397 -22.91 -6.66 -12.61
CA LEU A 397 -24.32 -6.65 -12.17
C LEU A 397 -24.72 -7.94 -11.43
N ASN A 398 -23.86 -8.94 -11.37
CA ASN A 398 -24.14 -10.18 -10.65
C ASN A 398 -23.88 -10.01 -9.15
N GLU A 399 -24.93 -10.19 -8.35
CA GLU A 399 -24.91 -10.06 -6.90
C GLU A 399 -23.91 -11.00 -6.21
N ALA A 400 -23.64 -12.18 -6.82
CA ALA A 400 -22.71 -13.17 -6.28
C ALA A 400 -21.29 -12.61 -6.05
N PHE A 401 -20.88 -11.58 -6.77
CA PHE A 401 -19.57 -10.92 -6.57
C PHE A 401 -19.50 -10.02 -5.33
N TYR A 402 -20.64 -9.75 -4.68
CA TYR A 402 -20.74 -8.80 -3.57
C TYR A 402 -21.26 -9.42 -2.27
N LEU A 403 -21.35 -10.73 -2.18
CA LEU A 403 -21.88 -11.45 -1.00
C LEU A 403 -21.08 -11.18 0.29
N SER A 404 -19.84 -10.74 0.18
CA SER A 404 -19.02 -10.31 1.31
C SER A 404 -19.42 -8.95 1.89
N LEU A 405 -20.26 -8.19 1.17
CA LEU A 405 -20.73 -6.87 1.60
C LEU A 405 -22.14 -6.99 2.20
N PRO A 406 -22.41 -6.38 3.36
CA PRO A 406 -23.75 -6.39 3.96
C PRO A 406 -24.85 -5.81 3.05
N GLY A 407 -24.52 -4.78 2.28
CA GLY A 407 -25.43 -4.16 1.29
C GLY A 407 -25.33 -4.75 -0.11
N THR A 408 -24.66 -5.89 -0.27
CA THR A 408 -24.48 -6.66 -1.51
C THR A 408 -24.18 -5.79 -2.74
N LEU A 409 -24.90 -5.97 -3.86
CA LEU A 409 -24.70 -5.26 -5.13
C LEU A 409 -24.79 -3.73 -4.99
N LEU A 410 -25.76 -3.23 -4.21
CA LEU A 410 -25.93 -1.78 -4.04
C LEU A 410 -24.76 -1.13 -3.34
N GLU A 411 -24.24 -1.76 -2.29
CA GLU A 411 -23.06 -1.29 -1.58
C GLU A 411 -21.81 -1.37 -2.47
N GLY A 412 -21.65 -2.46 -3.21
CA GLY A 412 -20.54 -2.67 -4.12
C GLY A 412 -20.48 -1.61 -5.22
N LEU A 413 -21.59 -1.37 -5.91
CA LEU A 413 -21.69 -0.34 -6.95
C LEU A 413 -21.60 1.08 -6.36
N GLY A 414 -22.15 1.34 -5.18
CA GLY A 414 -21.99 2.61 -4.47
C GLY A 414 -20.53 2.91 -4.12
N LYS A 415 -19.79 1.91 -3.68
CA LYS A 415 -18.34 2.03 -3.41
C LYS A 415 -17.52 2.18 -4.69
N LEU A 416 -17.89 1.51 -5.78
CA LEU A 416 -17.23 1.60 -7.07
C LEU A 416 -17.43 2.97 -7.70
N LEU A 417 -18.69 3.41 -7.79
CA LEU A 417 -19.12 4.62 -8.48
C LEU A 417 -19.18 5.82 -7.51
N ALA A 418 -18.17 5.98 -6.68
CA ALA A 418 -18.00 7.14 -5.81
C ALA A 418 -17.99 8.45 -6.63
N THR A 419 -17.93 9.58 -5.95
CA THR A 419 -17.90 10.90 -6.59
C THR A 419 -16.85 10.96 -7.71
N ASN A 420 -17.26 11.43 -8.88
CA ASN A 420 -16.42 11.60 -10.08
C ASN A 420 -15.81 10.29 -10.64
N VAL A 421 -16.46 9.15 -10.40
CA VAL A 421 -16.10 7.85 -11.02
C VAL A 421 -17.17 7.46 -12.04
N LYS A 422 -16.75 7.07 -13.25
CA LYS A 422 -17.62 6.53 -14.31
C LYS A 422 -17.02 5.26 -14.92
N LEU A 423 -17.88 4.45 -15.52
CA LEU A 423 -17.48 3.33 -16.36
C LEU A 423 -17.65 3.69 -17.83
N TYR A 424 -16.58 3.54 -18.62
CA TYR A 424 -16.61 3.58 -20.08
C TYR A 424 -16.72 2.15 -20.60
N ILE A 425 -17.81 1.86 -21.27
CA ILE A 425 -18.13 0.50 -21.74
C ILE A 425 -17.74 0.36 -23.20
N ALA A 426 -16.68 -0.42 -23.45
CA ALA A 426 -16.25 -0.77 -24.77
C ALA A 426 -17.13 -1.89 -25.36
N PRO A 427 -17.50 -1.81 -26.65
CA PRO A 427 -18.18 -2.90 -27.34
C PRO A 427 -17.28 -4.13 -27.44
N MET A 428 -17.90 -5.29 -27.64
CA MET A 428 -17.20 -6.56 -27.75
C MET A 428 -17.82 -7.42 -28.84
N ARG A 429 -17.02 -8.23 -29.55
CA ARG A 429 -17.55 -9.20 -30.50
C ARG A 429 -18.53 -10.17 -29.81
N ALA A 430 -19.62 -10.49 -30.47
CA ALA A 430 -20.68 -11.32 -29.90
C ALA A 430 -20.21 -12.71 -29.49
N ASP A 431 -19.36 -13.36 -30.31
CA ASP A 431 -18.76 -14.65 -30.01
C ASP A 431 -17.91 -14.60 -28.72
N ALA A 432 -17.04 -13.60 -28.61
CA ALA A 432 -16.21 -13.39 -27.44
C ALA A 432 -17.03 -12.98 -26.19
N PHE A 433 -18.09 -12.19 -26.38
CA PHE A 433 -19.01 -11.83 -25.30
C PHE A 433 -19.68 -13.08 -24.71
N HIS A 434 -20.31 -13.93 -25.56
CA HIS A 434 -20.99 -15.15 -25.11
C HIS A 434 -20.02 -16.15 -24.45
N ALA A 435 -18.81 -16.27 -25.00
CA ALA A 435 -17.76 -17.07 -24.35
C ALA A 435 -17.36 -16.51 -22.96
N ALA A 436 -17.31 -15.19 -22.83
CA ALA A 436 -16.88 -14.53 -21.58
C ALA A 436 -17.94 -14.57 -20.49
N ILE A 437 -19.24 -14.41 -20.81
CA ILE A 437 -20.31 -14.39 -19.80
C ILE A 437 -20.81 -15.81 -19.45
N GLY A 438 -20.64 -16.80 -20.36
CA GLY A 438 -21.17 -18.14 -20.17
C GLY A 438 -22.69 -18.09 -19.88
N ASN A 439 -23.12 -18.80 -18.86
CA ASN A 439 -24.51 -18.84 -18.42
C ASN A 439 -24.76 -17.89 -17.23
N LEU A 440 -24.54 -16.60 -17.43
CA LEU A 440 -24.73 -15.59 -16.38
C LEU A 440 -26.24 -15.35 -16.15
N PRO A 441 -26.82 -15.74 -15.00
CA PRO A 441 -28.25 -15.61 -14.78
C PRO A 441 -28.66 -14.14 -14.68
N GLY A 442 -29.86 -13.83 -15.21
CA GLY A 442 -30.45 -12.50 -15.08
C GLY A 442 -29.89 -11.42 -16.02
N ILE A 443 -29.09 -11.81 -17.00
CA ILE A 443 -28.59 -10.89 -18.03
C ILE A 443 -28.98 -11.42 -19.41
N ASP A 444 -29.90 -10.74 -20.07
CA ASP A 444 -30.25 -10.98 -21.46
C ASP A 444 -29.54 -9.97 -22.38
N VAL A 445 -29.40 -10.33 -23.65
CA VAL A 445 -28.79 -9.49 -24.68
C VAL A 445 -29.81 -9.31 -25.79
N LYS A 446 -30.13 -8.05 -26.09
CA LYS A 446 -30.88 -7.67 -27.28
C LYS A 446 -29.98 -7.85 -28.49
N ASN A 447 -30.55 -8.15 -29.65
CA ASN A 447 -29.79 -8.25 -30.92
C ASN A 447 -28.62 -9.26 -30.89
N SER A 448 -28.85 -10.44 -30.33
CA SER A 448 -27.81 -11.50 -30.22
C SER A 448 -27.25 -12.01 -31.55
N GLY A 449 -27.77 -11.54 -32.69
CA GLY A 449 -27.28 -11.86 -34.03
C GLY A 449 -26.31 -10.82 -34.64
N GLU A 450 -26.06 -9.72 -33.97
CA GLU A 450 -25.13 -8.71 -34.44
C GLU A 450 -23.67 -9.09 -34.22
N ARG A 451 -22.76 -8.51 -34.99
CA ARG A 451 -21.32 -8.78 -34.90
C ARG A 451 -20.71 -8.27 -33.60
N LEU A 452 -21.23 -7.17 -33.07
CA LEU A 452 -20.79 -6.52 -31.84
C LEU A 452 -21.93 -6.46 -30.82
N VAL A 453 -21.61 -6.69 -29.55
CA VAL A 453 -22.46 -6.40 -28.40
C VAL A 453 -22.00 -5.10 -27.78
N THR A 454 -22.93 -4.17 -27.58
CA THR A 454 -22.70 -2.84 -27.06
C THR A 454 -23.36 -2.65 -25.69
N LEU A 455 -23.17 -1.48 -25.08
CA LEU A 455 -23.84 -1.09 -23.85
C LEU A 455 -25.37 -1.16 -23.97
N ASP A 456 -25.91 -0.82 -25.14
CA ASP A 456 -27.37 -0.72 -25.40
C ASP A 456 -28.04 -2.08 -25.54
N ASP A 457 -27.25 -3.11 -25.84
CA ASP A 457 -27.73 -4.49 -25.99
C ASP A 457 -27.90 -5.21 -24.66
N LEU A 458 -27.25 -4.73 -23.57
CA LEU A 458 -27.42 -5.33 -22.24
C LEU A 458 -28.82 -5.10 -21.68
N ALA A 459 -29.50 -6.17 -21.36
CA ALA A 459 -30.87 -6.17 -20.80
C ALA A 459 -30.92 -6.99 -19.50
N PRO A 460 -30.49 -6.42 -18.36
CA PRO A 460 -30.62 -7.10 -17.07
C PRO A 460 -32.10 -7.33 -16.72
N SER A 461 -32.41 -8.46 -16.10
CA SER A 461 -33.73 -8.73 -15.55
C SER A 461 -34.03 -7.89 -14.30
N ALA A 462 -35.29 -7.78 -13.90
CA ALA A 462 -35.65 -7.13 -12.65
C ALA A 462 -35.15 -7.98 -11.45
N PRO A 463 -34.73 -7.38 -10.32
CA PRO A 463 -34.74 -5.91 -10.03
C PRO A 463 -33.55 -5.13 -10.59
N THR A 464 -32.48 -5.81 -11.02
CA THR A 464 -31.21 -5.21 -11.46
C THR A 464 -31.37 -4.25 -12.63
N ARG A 465 -32.41 -4.47 -13.48
CA ARG A 465 -32.72 -3.59 -14.62
C ARG A 465 -32.92 -2.13 -14.19
N TYR A 466 -33.62 -1.88 -13.10
CA TYR A 466 -33.91 -0.51 -12.64
C TYR A 466 -32.64 0.20 -12.15
N LEU A 467 -31.76 -0.54 -11.49
CA LEU A 467 -30.46 -0.02 -11.08
C LEU A 467 -29.59 0.29 -12.30
N TRP A 468 -29.56 -0.60 -13.30
CA TRP A 468 -28.82 -0.40 -14.54
C TRP A 468 -29.31 0.82 -15.32
N GLU A 469 -30.63 0.99 -15.48
CA GLU A 469 -31.21 2.15 -16.10
C GLU A 469 -30.85 3.45 -15.36
N TYR A 470 -30.90 3.45 -14.02
CA TYR A 470 -30.46 4.58 -13.20
C TYR A 470 -28.99 4.93 -13.47
N LEU A 471 -28.09 3.97 -13.50
CA LEU A 471 -26.67 4.19 -13.75
C LEU A 471 -26.40 4.77 -15.13
N ARG A 472 -27.16 4.35 -16.12
CA ARG A 472 -27.08 4.87 -17.50
C ARG A 472 -27.63 6.32 -17.59
N VAL A 473 -28.82 6.55 -17.10
CA VAL A 473 -29.48 7.88 -17.15
C VAL A 473 -28.70 8.91 -16.33
N SER A 474 -28.12 8.51 -15.22
CA SER A 474 -27.28 9.38 -14.38
C SER A 474 -25.88 9.63 -14.96
N GLY A 475 -25.53 9.03 -16.11
CA GLY A 475 -24.24 9.19 -16.76
C GLY A 475 -23.05 8.55 -16.00
N ARG A 476 -23.33 7.62 -15.07
CA ARG A 476 -22.28 6.87 -14.34
C ARG A 476 -21.73 5.72 -15.17
N VAL A 477 -22.51 5.22 -16.10
CA VAL A 477 -22.14 4.20 -17.07
C VAL A 477 -22.45 4.75 -18.44
N VAL A 478 -21.42 4.89 -19.29
CA VAL A 478 -21.53 5.49 -20.61
C VAL A 478 -20.84 4.60 -21.66
N ALA A 479 -21.36 4.62 -22.89
CA ALA A 479 -20.70 3.94 -23.98
C ALA A 479 -19.36 4.61 -24.31
N LEU A 480 -18.36 3.81 -24.64
CA LEU A 480 -17.11 4.33 -25.19
C LEU A 480 -17.39 4.89 -26.61
N ALA A 481 -16.96 6.13 -26.85
CA ALA A 481 -17.08 6.77 -28.14
C ALA A 481 -16.10 6.14 -29.15
N THR A 482 -16.57 5.16 -29.91
CA THR A 482 -15.76 4.39 -30.88
C THR A 482 -16.05 4.89 -32.29
N HIS A 483 -15.63 6.11 -32.63
CA HIS A 483 -15.77 6.61 -34.01
C HIS A 483 -14.93 5.75 -34.98
N GLY A 484 -15.59 5.06 -35.91
CA GLY A 484 -14.92 4.21 -36.94
C GLY A 484 -14.53 2.81 -36.44
N TYR A 485 -15.21 2.27 -35.44
CA TYR A 485 -15.06 0.89 -34.98
C TYR A 485 -16.18 0.05 -35.64
N ASP A 486 -15.97 -0.37 -36.87
CA ASP A 486 -16.85 -1.28 -37.61
C ASP A 486 -16.24 -2.69 -37.69
#